data_dd5a95cec7889542717751a441d2fa63
#
_entry.id   dd5a95cec7889542717751a441d2fa63
#
_cell.length_a   1.000
_cell.length_b   1.000
_cell.length_c   1.000
_cell.angle_alpha   90.00
_cell.angle_beta   90.00
_cell.angle_gamma   90.00
#
_symmetry.space_group_name_H-M   'P 1'
#
loop_
_entity.id
_entity.type
_entity.pdbx_description
1 polymer ?
#
loop_
_entity_poly.entity_id
_entity_poly.type
_entity_poly.pdbx_seq_one_letter_code
_entity_poly.pdbx_strand_id
1 'polypeptide(L)'
;MVRLEDMYKDTIVAKLKEQFGYKSVMEVPRITKITLNMGVGGALNDKKVMDYAVSDMTKITGQKPIVNKARKSVAGFKVREGWPIGCKVTLRSSRMYEFLDRLVSIAIPRIRDFRGLNPKSFDGRGNYSMGVQEQIIFPEIEYDKIDVIRGMDITFTTTAKTDEEGRALLAAFNLPLKGTGDKNG
;
A
#
# COMPACT_ATOMS: atom_id res chain seq x y z
N MET A 1 -14.50 -14.17 -8.49
CA MET A 1 -13.82 -14.35 -7.20
C MET A 1 -12.44 -13.73 -7.30
N VAL A 2 -11.91 -13.20 -6.20
CA VAL A 2 -10.62 -12.52 -6.20
C VAL A 2 -9.54 -13.53 -5.85
N ARG A 3 -8.62 -13.81 -6.79
CA ARG A 3 -7.59 -14.85 -6.67
C ARG A 3 -6.87 -14.89 -5.32
N LEU A 4 -6.44 -13.72 -4.80
CA LEU A 4 -5.71 -13.68 -3.52
C LEU A 4 -6.62 -13.86 -2.29
N GLU A 5 -7.90 -13.53 -2.38
CA GLU A 5 -8.85 -13.81 -1.30
C GLU A 5 -9.10 -15.31 -1.16
N ASP A 6 -9.27 -16.01 -2.28
CA ASP A 6 -9.43 -17.47 -2.30
C ASP A 6 -8.12 -18.14 -1.82
N MET A 7 -6.96 -17.68 -2.31
CA MET A 7 -5.66 -18.20 -1.86
C MET A 7 -5.45 -18.00 -0.34
N TYR A 8 -5.92 -16.89 0.23
CA TYR A 8 -5.86 -16.67 1.68
C TYR A 8 -6.66 -17.73 2.42
N LYS A 9 -7.92 -17.96 2.02
CA LYS A 9 -8.83 -18.91 2.68
C LYS A 9 -8.36 -20.36 2.57
N ASP A 10 -7.91 -20.76 1.38
CA ASP A 10 -7.61 -22.14 1.05
C ASP A 10 -6.21 -22.57 1.50
N THR A 11 -5.22 -21.70 1.41
CA THR A 11 -3.81 -22.04 1.58
C THR A 11 -3.15 -21.31 2.75
N ILE A 12 -3.27 -19.98 2.79
CA ILE A 12 -2.48 -19.15 3.71
C ILE A 12 -2.92 -19.38 5.16
N VAL A 13 -4.22 -19.49 5.41
CA VAL A 13 -4.76 -19.71 6.76
C VAL A 13 -4.23 -21.01 7.34
N ALA A 14 -4.24 -22.11 6.58
CA ALA A 14 -3.74 -23.42 7.03
C ALA A 14 -2.24 -23.34 7.34
N LYS A 15 -1.45 -22.75 6.43
CA LYS A 15 0.00 -22.60 6.57
C LYS A 15 0.39 -21.77 7.81
N LEU A 16 -0.24 -20.62 8.03
CA LEU A 16 0.05 -19.78 9.18
C LEU A 16 -0.41 -20.39 10.49
N LYS A 17 -1.55 -21.11 10.48
CA LYS A 17 -2.03 -21.83 11.65
C LYS A 17 -1.05 -22.88 12.11
N GLU A 18 -0.47 -23.66 11.18
CA GLU A 18 0.54 -24.66 11.47
C GLU A 18 1.85 -24.02 11.95
N GLN A 19 2.32 -22.97 11.26
CA GLN A 19 3.59 -22.31 11.56
C GLN A 19 3.63 -21.67 12.96
N PHE A 20 2.54 -21.03 13.40
CA PHE A 20 2.46 -20.32 14.68
C PHE A 20 1.67 -21.08 15.75
N GLY A 21 1.09 -22.24 15.43
CA GLY A 21 0.37 -23.06 16.39
C GLY A 21 -0.93 -22.46 16.92
N TYR A 22 -1.65 -21.65 16.10
CA TYR A 22 -2.91 -21.05 16.52
C TYR A 22 -3.99 -22.09 16.83
N LYS A 23 -4.69 -21.88 17.95
CA LYS A 23 -5.79 -22.78 18.37
C LYS A 23 -7.02 -22.63 17.49
N SER A 24 -7.34 -21.40 17.11
CA SER A 24 -8.51 -21.06 16.30
C SER A 24 -8.11 -20.43 14.97
N VAL A 25 -8.90 -20.68 13.93
CA VAL A 25 -8.78 -20.02 12.63
C VAL A 25 -8.95 -18.49 12.74
N MET A 26 -9.72 -18.03 13.74
CA MET A 26 -9.96 -16.60 13.96
C MET A 26 -8.73 -15.87 14.54
N GLU A 27 -7.74 -16.58 15.06
CA GLU A 27 -6.47 -16.00 15.54
C GLU A 27 -5.48 -15.73 14.40
N VAL A 28 -5.67 -16.39 13.26
CA VAL A 28 -4.78 -16.26 12.11
C VAL A 28 -4.75 -14.82 11.62
N PRO A 29 -3.57 -14.19 11.46
CA PRO A 29 -3.48 -12.82 11.00
C PRO A 29 -4.04 -12.66 9.59
N ARG A 30 -4.69 -11.53 9.35
CA ARG A 30 -5.26 -11.15 8.05
C ARG A 30 -5.00 -9.67 7.77
N ILE A 31 -4.98 -9.32 6.49
CA ILE A 31 -4.96 -7.91 6.09
C ILE A 31 -6.36 -7.35 6.27
N THR A 32 -6.49 -6.24 7.01
CA THR A 32 -7.78 -5.58 7.25
C THR A 32 -8.06 -4.45 6.28
N LYS A 33 -7.02 -3.72 5.91
CA LYS A 33 -7.10 -2.61 4.95
C LYS A 33 -5.72 -2.34 4.34
N ILE A 34 -5.74 -1.76 3.15
CA ILE A 34 -4.57 -1.13 2.53
C ILE A 34 -4.89 0.36 2.37
N THR A 35 -4.02 1.21 2.89
CA THR A 35 -4.18 2.66 2.78
C THR A 35 -3.10 3.21 1.87
N LEU A 36 -3.50 3.93 0.82
CA LEU A 36 -2.61 4.68 -0.04
C LEU A 36 -2.70 6.16 0.33
N ASN A 37 -1.57 6.80 0.45
CA ASN A 37 -1.48 8.23 0.72
C ASN A 37 -0.51 8.89 -0.27
N MET A 38 -0.93 10.02 -0.82
CA MET A 38 -0.11 10.82 -1.72
C MET A 38 -0.04 12.24 -1.18
N GLY A 39 1.18 12.67 -0.79
CA GLY A 39 1.45 14.05 -0.41
C GLY A 39 1.61 14.91 -1.67
N VAL A 40 0.85 16.00 -1.76
CA VAL A 40 0.84 16.89 -2.93
C VAL A 40 1.20 18.31 -2.51
N GLY A 41 2.49 18.56 -2.27
CA GLY A 41 2.99 19.87 -1.88
C GLY A 41 2.77 20.94 -2.96
N GLY A 42 2.82 20.56 -4.23
CA GLY A 42 2.57 21.48 -5.36
C GLY A 42 1.16 22.07 -5.40
N ALA A 43 0.19 21.42 -4.75
CA ALA A 43 -1.19 21.90 -4.65
C ALA A 43 -1.34 23.24 -3.87
N LEU A 44 -0.32 23.61 -3.11
CA LEU A 44 -0.28 24.91 -2.41
C LEU A 44 -0.16 26.08 -3.40
N ASN A 45 0.49 25.86 -4.53
CA ASN A 45 0.70 26.86 -5.57
C ASN A 45 -0.36 26.77 -6.67
N ASP A 46 -0.76 25.57 -7.06
CA ASP A 46 -1.76 25.34 -8.10
C ASP A 46 -2.74 24.24 -7.69
N LYS A 47 -4.02 24.59 -7.56
CA LYS A 47 -5.09 23.65 -7.19
C LYS A 47 -5.29 22.52 -8.21
N LYS A 48 -5.00 22.77 -9.50
CA LYS A 48 -5.11 21.74 -10.56
C LYS A 48 -4.21 20.52 -10.31
N VAL A 49 -3.07 20.74 -9.65
CA VAL A 49 -2.14 19.66 -9.28
C VAL A 49 -2.82 18.64 -8.36
N MET A 50 -3.73 19.08 -7.49
CA MET A 50 -4.52 18.16 -6.66
C MET A 50 -5.52 17.35 -7.49
N ASP A 51 -6.15 17.96 -8.50
CA ASP A 51 -7.10 17.24 -9.36
C ASP A 51 -6.40 16.15 -10.17
N TYR A 52 -5.19 16.41 -10.66
CA TYR A 52 -4.36 15.38 -11.30
C TYR A 52 -4.01 14.23 -10.33
N ALA A 53 -3.58 14.54 -9.11
CA ALA A 53 -3.27 13.54 -8.10
C ALA A 53 -4.49 12.68 -7.74
N VAL A 54 -5.66 13.29 -7.60
CA VAL A 54 -6.94 12.60 -7.36
C VAL A 54 -7.30 11.70 -8.54
N SER A 55 -7.11 12.16 -9.78
CA SER A 55 -7.34 11.36 -10.98
C SER A 55 -6.43 10.13 -11.04
N ASP A 56 -5.12 10.33 -10.82
CA ASP A 56 -4.15 9.24 -10.82
C ASP A 56 -4.46 8.19 -9.74
N MET A 57 -4.72 8.66 -8.51
CA MET A 57 -5.09 7.77 -7.40
C MET A 57 -6.39 7.00 -7.69
N THR A 58 -7.36 7.64 -8.35
CA THR A 58 -8.62 6.99 -8.74
C THR A 58 -8.39 5.90 -9.78
N LYS A 59 -7.52 6.13 -10.76
CA LYS A 59 -7.16 5.12 -11.76
C LYS A 59 -6.46 3.92 -11.11
N ILE A 60 -5.50 4.17 -10.22
CA ILE A 60 -4.73 3.11 -9.54
C ILE A 60 -5.63 2.25 -8.65
N THR A 61 -6.53 2.86 -7.89
CA THR A 61 -7.30 2.17 -6.85
C THR A 61 -8.71 1.76 -7.26
N GLY A 62 -9.24 2.36 -8.33
CA GLY A 62 -10.65 2.19 -8.73
C GLY A 62 -11.64 2.85 -7.76
N GLN A 63 -11.17 3.67 -6.83
CA GLN A 63 -11.98 4.34 -5.82
C GLN A 63 -11.56 5.81 -5.71
N LYS A 64 -12.54 6.71 -5.62
CA LYS A 64 -12.28 8.15 -5.47
C LYS A 64 -11.59 8.43 -4.12
N PRO A 65 -10.42 9.07 -4.13
CA PRO A 65 -9.70 9.41 -2.91
C PRO A 65 -10.37 10.56 -2.15
N ILE A 66 -10.06 10.63 -0.85
CA ILE A 66 -10.41 11.75 0.01
C ILE A 66 -9.25 12.76 -0.06
N VAL A 67 -9.58 14.03 -0.34
CA VAL A 67 -8.61 15.12 -0.29
C VAL A 67 -8.37 15.52 1.17
N ASN A 68 -7.12 15.44 1.60
CA ASN A 68 -6.71 15.86 2.93
C ASN A 68 -6.44 17.38 2.94
N LYS A 69 -7.07 18.06 3.89
CA LYS A 69 -6.91 19.50 4.10
C LYS A 69 -6.04 19.77 5.32
N ALA A 70 -5.27 20.86 5.29
CA ALA A 70 -4.48 21.32 6.42
C ALA A 70 -5.39 21.66 7.60
N ARG A 71 -5.03 21.20 8.80
CA ARG A 71 -5.78 21.46 10.04
C ARG A 71 -5.42 22.79 10.69
N LYS A 72 -4.19 23.25 10.49
CA LYS A 72 -3.65 24.48 11.05
C LYS A 72 -2.82 25.22 10.01
N SER A 73 -2.81 26.54 10.10
CA SER A 73 -1.92 27.37 9.31
C SER A 73 -0.51 27.31 9.86
N VAL A 74 0.48 27.10 8.99
CA VAL A 74 1.91 27.10 9.34
C VAL A 74 2.66 28.00 8.37
N ALA A 75 3.14 29.13 8.87
CA ALA A 75 3.82 30.15 8.06
C ALA A 75 5.12 29.63 7.42
N GLY A 76 5.90 28.81 8.15
CA GLY A 76 7.14 28.24 7.66
C GLY A 76 6.97 27.32 6.43
N PHE A 77 5.82 26.68 6.31
CA PHE A 77 5.47 25.84 5.15
C PHE A 77 4.54 26.54 4.14
N LYS A 78 4.22 27.81 4.34
CA LYS A 78 3.30 28.58 3.50
C LYS A 78 1.93 27.92 3.33
N VAL A 79 1.45 27.24 4.37
CA VAL A 79 0.18 26.50 4.40
C VAL A 79 -0.84 27.26 5.23
N ARG A 80 -2.06 27.38 4.72
CA ARG A 80 -3.21 27.91 5.46
C ARG A 80 -4.19 26.79 5.78
N GLU A 81 -4.91 26.95 6.90
CA GLU A 81 -5.99 26.03 7.28
C GLU A 81 -7.00 25.86 6.14
N GLY A 82 -7.44 24.62 5.94
CA GLY A 82 -8.38 24.26 4.88
C GLY A 82 -7.79 24.06 3.49
N TRP A 83 -6.50 24.34 3.29
CA TRP A 83 -5.88 24.11 1.99
C TRP A 83 -5.63 22.63 1.73
N PRO A 84 -5.83 22.14 0.47
CA PRO A 84 -5.55 20.75 0.11
C PRO A 84 -4.05 20.50 0.12
N ILE A 85 -3.61 19.45 0.84
CA ILE A 85 -2.20 19.10 0.99
C ILE A 85 -1.86 17.70 0.51
N GLY A 86 -2.87 16.86 0.26
CA GLY A 86 -2.70 15.51 -0.21
C GLY A 86 -4.02 14.79 -0.41
N CYS A 87 -3.94 13.56 -0.84
CA CYS A 87 -5.10 12.68 -0.97
C CYS A 87 -4.79 11.28 -0.46
N LYS A 88 -5.81 10.58 0.03
CA LYS A 88 -5.69 9.20 0.51
C LYS A 88 -6.88 8.35 0.09
N VAL A 89 -6.62 7.05 -0.02
CA VAL A 89 -7.62 6.01 -0.24
C VAL A 89 -7.43 4.91 0.77
N THR A 90 -8.51 4.35 1.26
CA THR A 90 -8.51 3.13 2.07
C THR A 90 -9.26 2.04 1.33
N LEU A 91 -8.56 0.96 1.02
CA LEU A 91 -9.11 -0.22 0.34
C LEU A 91 -9.39 -1.33 1.34
N ARG A 92 -10.54 -2.01 1.18
CA ARG A 92 -10.98 -3.12 2.02
C ARG A 92 -11.59 -4.22 1.16
N SER A 93 -11.73 -5.42 1.75
CA SER A 93 -12.38 -6.58 1.13
C SER A 93 -11.81 -6.89 -0.27
N SER A 94 -12.63 -7.21 -1.25
CA SER A 94 -12.22 -7.62 -2.59
C SER A 94 -11.33 -6.60 -3.29
N ARG A 95 -11.63 -5.30 -3.19
CA ARG A 95 -10.80 -4.24 -3.80
C ARG A 95 -9.39 -4.20 -3.23
N MET A 96 -9.24 -4.49 -1.95
CA MET A 96 -7.95 -4.59 -1.29
C MET A 96 -7.12 -5.73 -1.86
N TYR A 97 -7.70 -6.91 -2.03
CA TYR A 97 -7.02 -8.08 -2.59
C TYR A 97 -6.70 -7.91 -4.08
N GLU A 98 -7.59 -7.30 -4.86
CA GLU A 98 -7.33 -6.97 -6.27
C GLU A 98 -6.16 -5.99 -6.41
N PHE A 99 -6.12 -4.96 -5.57
CA PHE A 99 -5.00 -4.01 -5.54
C PHE A 99 -3.70 -4.71 -5.13
N LEU A 100 -3.73 -5.55 -4.10
CA LEU A 100 -2.56 -6.31 -3.65
C LEU A 100 -2.02 -7.22 -4.75
N ASP A 101 -2.90 -7.90 -5.49
CA ASP A 101 -2.51 -8.76 -6.60
C ASP A 101 -1.79 -7.98 -7.71
N ARG A 102 -2.34 -6.84 -8.12
CA ARG A 102 -1.70 -5.97 -9.11
C ARG A 102 -0.39 -5.38 -8.62
N LEU A 103 -0.34 -4.99 -7.35
CA LEU A 103 0.87 -4.46 -6.74
C LEU A 103 2.01 -5.48 -6.78
N VAL A 104 1.76 -6.71 -6.33
CA VAL A 104 2.77 -7.76 -6.25
C VAL A 104 3.15 -8.30 -7.63
N SER A 105 2.17 -8.55 -8.48
CA SER A 105 2.39 -9.22 -9.77
C SER A 105 2.89 -8.29 -10.87
N ILE A 106 2.52 -7.00 -10.84
CA ILE A 106 2.77 -6.07 -11.94
C ILE A 106 3.57 -4.85 -11.50
N ALA A 107 3.16 -4.16 -10.45
CA ALA A 107 3.73 -2.87 -10.08
C ALA A 107 5.14 -3.00 -9.48
N ILE A 108 5.32 -3.88 -8.50
CA ILE A 108 6.63 -4.06 -7.84
C ILE A 108 7.73 -4.49 -8.82
N PRO A 109 7.53 -5.44 -9.75
CA PRO A 109 8.54 -5.78 -10.74
C PRO A 109 8.92 -4.63 -11.68
N ARG A 110 8.09 -3.61 -11.82
CA ARG A 110 8.35 -2.42 -12.63
C ARG A 110 9.10 -1.31 -11.90
N ILE A 111 9.33 -1.46 -10.61
CA ILE A 111 10.12 -0.51 -9.82
C ILE A 111 11.57 -0.52 -10.35
N ARG A 112 12.10 0.67 -10.66
CA ARG A 112 13.49 0.83 -11.10
C ARG A 112 14.44 0.39 -9.99
N ASP A 113 15.47 -0.39 -10.37
CA ASP A 113 16.51 -0.89 -9.45
C ASP A 113 15.98 -1.60 -8.20
N PHE A 114 14.88 -2.35 -8.37
CA PHE A 114 14.24 -3.05 -7.26
C PHE A 114 15.13 -4.18 -6.71
N ARG A 115 15.45 -4.11 -5.41
CA ARG A 115 16.28 -5.09 -4.69
C ARG A 115 15.55 -5.73 -3.50
N GLY A 116 14.25 -5.76 -3.52
CA GLY A 116 13.40 -6.20 -2.41
C GLY A 116 12.96 -5.07 -1.47
N LEU A 117 11.86 -5.29 -0.80
CA LEU A 117 11.29 -4.35 0.16
C LEU A 117 12.03 -4.40 1.49
N ASN A 118 12.10 -3.25 2.18
CA ASN A 118 12.80 -3.15 3.45
C ASN A 118 12.08 -3.96 4.56
N PRO A 119 12.73 -4.97 5.17
CA PRO A 119 12.12 -5.77 6.22
C PRO A 119 11.96 -5.05 7.56
N LYS A 120 12.57 -3.86 7.72
CA LYS A 120 12.51 -3.06 8.95
C LYS A 120 11.36 -2.05 8.98
N SER A 121 10.53 -2.01 7.93
CA SER A 121 9.42 -1.05 7.81
C SER A 121 8.12 -1.53 8.49
N PHE A 122 8.23 -2.42 9.46
CA PHE A 122 7.13 -2.79 10.36
C PHE A 122 7.08 -1.85 11.57
N ASP A 123 5.88 -1.67 12.13
CA ASP A 123 5.60 -0.76 13.25
C ASP A 123 5.72 -1.38 14.65
N GLY A 124 6.13 -2.64 14.76
CA GLY A 124 6.15 -3.40 16.01
C GLY A 124 4.85 -4.16 16.31
N ARG A 125 3.81 -3.96 15.52
CA ARG A 125 2.48 -4.58 15.66
C ARG A 125 1.99 -5.31 14.41
N GLY A 126 2.92 -5.66 13.52
CA GLY A 126 2.62 -6.41 12.31
C GLY A 126 2.04 -5.59 11.16
N ASN A 127 1.98 -4.27 11.25
CA ASN A 127 1.62 -3.40 10.14
C ASN A 127 2.88 -3.05 9.34
N TYR A 128 2.75 -2.95 8.02
CA TYR A 128 3.86 -2.67 7.13
C TYR A 128 3.60 -1.45 6.26
N SER A 129 4.62 -0.62 6.08
CA SER A 129 4.54 0.55 5.20
C SER A 129 5.67 0.55 4.19
N MET A 130 5.35 0.88 2.94
CA MET A 130 6.31 1.05 1.87
C MET A 130 6.07 2.36 1.11
N GLY A 131 7.16 3.00 0.68
CA GLY A 131 7.10 4.14 -0.22
C GLY A 131 7.34 3.70 -1.66
N VAL A 132 6.54 4.24 -2.56
CA VAL A 132 6.70 4.15 -4.01
C VAL A 132 7.10 5.52 -4.51
N GLN A 133 8.22 5.62 -5.23
CA GLN A 133 8.72 6.92 -5.70
C GLN A 133 7.99 7.44 -6.93
N GLU A 134 7.48 6.53 -7.77
CA GLU A 134 6.90 6.86 -9.06
C GLU A 134 5.54 6.16 -9.25
N GLN A 135 4.46 6.92 -9.50
CA GLN A 135 3.15 6.34 -9.78
C GLN A 135 3.08 5.59 -11.11
N ILE A 136 4.03 5.81 -12.00
CA ILE A 136 4.09 5.16 -13.33
C ILE A 136 4.36 3.66 -13.29
N ILE A 137 4.72 3.10 -12.14
CA ILE A 137 4.85 1.64 -11.98
C ILE A 137 3.51 0.91 -12.15
N PHE A 138 2.39 1.62 -11.91
CA PHE A 138 1.06 1.07 -12.11
C PHE A 138 0.67 1.14 -13.59
N PRO A 139 0.19 0.02 -14.19
CA PRO A 139 -0.12 -0.03 -15.61
C PRO A 139 -1.30 0.86 -16.01
N GLU A 140 -2.14 1.27 -15.05
CA GLU A 140 -3.28 2.15 -15.26
C GLU A 140 -2.86 3.61 -15.52
N ILE A 141 -1.60 3.95 -15.23
CA ILE A 141 -1.03 5.29 -15.42
C ILE A 141 -0.24 5.32 -16.72
N GLU A 142 -0.66 6.15 -17.64
CA GLU A 142 0.02 6.41 -18.90
C GLU A 142 1.02 7.57 -18.70
N TYR A 143 2.30 7.32 -19.02
CA TYR A 143 3.37 8.32 -18.86
C TYR A 143 3.09 9.64 -19.59
N ASP A 144 2.50 9.57 -20.76
CA ASP A 144 2.22 10.75 -21.60
C ASP A 144 1.07 11.62 -21.08
N LYS A 145 0.28 11.12 -20.13
CA LYS A 145 -0.91 11.80 -19.60
C LYS A 145 -0.73 12.35 -18.18
N ILE A 146 0.43 12.14 -17.57
CA ILE A 146 0.75 12.70 -16.26
C ILE A 146 1.37 14.10 -16.39
N ASP A 147 1.07 14.96 -15.42
CA ASP A 147 1.70 16.27 -15.30
C ASP A 147 3.07 16.21 -14.65
N VAL A 148 3.20 15.47 -13.55
CA VAL A 148 4.44 15.30 -12.77
C VAL A 148 4.51 13.89 -12.18
N ILE A 149 5.70 13.32 -12.07
CA ILE A 149 5.94 12.08 -11.32
C ILE A 149 5.76 12.36 -9.83
N ARG A 150 4.93 11.55 -9.18
CA ARG A 150 4.64 11.63 -7.74
C ARG A 150 4.87 10.30 -7.06
N GLY A 151 5.41 10.39 -5.86
CA GLY A 151 5.48 9.24 -4.96
C GLY A 151 4.20 9.06 -4.15
N MET A 152 4.05 7.88 -3.57
CA MET A 152 2.96 7.56 -2.65
C MET A 152 3.43 6.58 -1.58
N ASP A 153 2.76 6.62 -0.44
CA ASP A 153 2.94 5.65 0.64
C ASP A 153 1.82 4.63 0.62
N ILE A 154 2.18 3.37 0.75
CA ILE A 154 1.25 2.24 0.83
C ILE A 154 1.42 1.58 2.19
N THR A 155 0.36 1.54 2.98
CA THR A 155 0.37 0.95 4.32
C THR A 155 -0.58 -0.23 4.39
N PHE A 156 -0.06 -1.38 4.79
CA PHE A 156 -0.81 -2.61 5.04
C PHE A 156 -1.14 -2.69 6.53
N THR A 157 -2.40 -2.64 6.87
CA THR A 157 -2.87 -2.85 8.25
C THR A 157 -3.33 -4.29 8.40
N THR A 158 -2.77 -4.98 9.37
CA THR A 158 -3.06 -6.39 9.64
C THR A 158 -3.62 -6.60 11.05
N THR A 159 -4.14 -7.79 11.33
CA THR A 159 -4.53 -8.21 12.67
C THR A 159 -3.40 -8.92 13.42
N ALA A 160 -2.20 -9.01 12.85
CA ALA A 160 -1.04 -9.61 13.50
C ALA A 160 -0.71 -8.89 14.81
N LYS A 161 -0.23 -9.63 15.79
CA LYS A 161 0.19 -9.10 17.09
C LYS A 161 1.66 -8.72 17.09
N THR A 162 2.47 -9.38 16.28
CA THR A 162 3.91 -9.20 16.18
C THR A 162 4.34 -8.97 14.74
N ASP A 163 5.52 -8.38 14.55
CA ASP A 163 6.09 -8.16 13.21
C ASP A 163 6.44 -9.48 12.51
N GLU A 164 6.75 -10.54 13.26
CA GLU A 164 7.01 -11.86 12.71
C GLU A 164 5.77 -12.46 12.06
N GLU A 165 4.63 -12.37 12.73
CA GLU A 165 3.34 -12.79 12.18
C GLU A 165 2.97 -11.96 10.93
N GLY A 166 3.15 -10.64 11.00
CA GLY A 166 2.92 -9.74 9.87
C GLY A 166 3.82 -10.04 8.68
N ARG A 167 5.10 -10.31 8.93
CA ARG A 167 6.07 -10.71 7.89
C ARG A 167 5.67 -12.02 7.22
N ALA A 168 5.32 -13.04 8.02
CA ALA A 168 4.89 -14.33 7.50
C ALA A 168 3.61 -14.21 6.65
N LEU A 169 2.66 -13.37 7.08
CA LEU A 169 1.44 -13.08 6.32
C LEU A 169 1.74 -12.43 4.97
N LEU A 170 2.54 -11.36 4.95
CA LEU A 170 2.88 -10.66 3.71
C LEU A 170 3.75 -11.51 2.77
N ALA A 171 4.67 -12.32 3.33
CA ALA A 171 5.46 -13.26 2.55
C ALA A 171 4.57 -14.35 1.90
N ALA A 172 3.53 -14.80 2.59
CA ALA A 172 2.57 -15.75 2.04
C ALA A 172 1.77 -15.18 0.85
N PHE A 173 1.59 -13.86 0.78
CA PHE A 173 1.06 -13.16 -0.40
C PHE A 173 2.13 -12.84 -1.46
N ASN A 174 3.33 -13.41 -1.34
CA ASN A 174 4.46 -13.19 -2.25
C ASN A 174 4.98 -11.74 -2.29
N LEU A 175 4.80 -10.98 -1.21
CA LEU A 175 5.43 -9.66 -1.11
C LEU A 175 6.95 -9.84 -0.98
N PRO A 176 7.78 -9.27 -1.89
CA PRO A 176 9.21 -9.53 -1.94
C PRO A 176 9.99 -8.76 -0.88
N LEU A 177 9.94 -9.21 0.35
CA LEU A 177 10.72 -8.68 1.46
C LEU A 177 12.17 -9.17 1.37
N LYS A 178 13.16 -8.29 1.60
CA LYS A 178 14.57 -8.69 1.67
C LYS A 178 14.78 -9.73 2.77
N GLY A 179 15.54 -10.78 2.46
CA GLY A 179 15.86 -11.85 3.41
C GLY A 179 14.80 -12.95 3.55
N THR A 180 13.72 -12.91 2.75
CA THR A 180 12.71 -13.98 2.72
C THR A 180 12.90 -14.95 1.54
N GLY A 181 13.79 -14.63 0.59
CA GLY A 181 13.96 -15.34 -0.68
C GLY A 181 15.13 -16.33 -0.76
N ASP A 182 16.00 -16.45 0.25
CA ASP A 182 17.22 -17.26 0.15
C ASP A 182 17.17 -18.58 0.95
N LYS A 183 16.04 -19.30 0.93
CA LYS A 183 15.98 -20.65 1.49
C LYS A 183 15.44 -21.69 0.51
N ASN A 184 15.64 -21.51 -0.78
CA ASN A 184 15.52 -22.59 -1.78
C ASN A 184 16.50 -22.31 -2.91
N GLY A 185 17.74 -22.70 -2.70
CA GLY A 185 18.75 -22.98 -3.69
C GLY A 185 19.09 -24.45 -3.57
#